data_06ebfd5d4ba16139adac0b9674ac1bc0
#
_entry.id   06ebfd5d4ba16139adac0b9674ac1bc0
#
_cell.length_a   1.000
_cell.length_b   1.000
_cell.length_c   1.000
_cell.angle_alpha   90.00
_cell.angle_beta   90.00
_cell.angle_gamma   90.00
#
_symmetry.space_group_name_H-M   'P 1'
#
loop_
_entity.id
_entity.type
_entity.pdbx_description
1 polymer ?
#
loop_
_entity_poly.entity_id
_entity_poly.type
_entity_poly.pdbx_seq_one_letter_code
_entity_poly.pdbx_strand_id
1 'polypeptide(L)'
;MVLIHFKSRDLTRLHRRGRFWHTFFLLDPTISGDSVGGAIIAQDEVDTWTVHDFRAPGSKQSISSAEETIYRVLGAMGGPYPITIDEIIQQSTWTPSIALAKSYTGPLHRVFLAGDACHQTIPSGGYGMNMGIADAFNLGWKLAAMIQGWGGARLLLSYEQERRPVAELMQHWGKVHAGKLVGLASAVTLNATIIDASDARGAELRQKIHEYVQSNDAHNQCFGVEHGYQYHSDITVKSASSHPPFDPRSYTPTTHPGFRAPHVFLNDGSAIFDKFGKTLTLVEFMDGVPGPSSGGSFFRDTADEHHIPLRIVSLVGEANAQQIWGARLVLVRPDHCVSWCGNDVGSKDDAKRVLLQAAGHVCW
;
A
#
# COMPACT_ATOMS: atom_id res chain seq x y z
N MET A 1 -0.43 13.10 19.27
CA MET A 1 -0.05 13.93 18.12
C MET A 1 -1.11 14.99 17.93
N VAL A 2 -0.71 16.23 17.68
CA VAL A 2 -1.61 17.32 17.28
C VAL A 2 -1.41 17.58 15.81
N LEU A 3 -2.50 17.75 15.07
CA LEU A 3 -2.48 18.09 13.64
C LEU A 3 -3.17 19.44 13.47
N ILE A 4 -2.54 20.34 12.70
CA ILE A 4 -3.09 21.63 12.37
C ILE A 4 -3.05 21.80 10.86
N HIS A 5 -4.21 21.90 10.26
CA HIS A 5 -4.39 22.20 8.84
C HIS A 5 -4.66 23.68 8.67
N PHE A 6 -3.86 24.38 7.86
CA PHE A 6 -3.86 25.84 7.79
C PHE A 6 -3.38 26.35 6.45
N LYS A 7 -3.62 27.64 6.19
CA LYS A 7 -3.05 28.37 5.04
C LYS A 7 -2.03 29.41 5.48
N SER A 8 -0.94 29.50 4.72
CA SER A 8 0.07 30.54 4.86
C SER A 8 0.83 30.75 3.57
N ARG A 9 0.72 31.93 3.01
CA ARG A 9 1.47 32.34 1.81
C ARG A 9 2.94 32.64 2.12
N ASP A 10 3.28 32.91 3.37
CA ASP A 10 4.68 33.10 3.78
C ASP A 10 5.52 31.84 3.52
N LEU A 11 4.89 30.65 3.54
CA LEU A 11 5.55 29.38 3.30
C LEU A 11 5.65 29.00 1.81
N THR A 12 4.93 29.67 0.91
CA THR A 12 4.92 29.39 -0.54
C THR A 12 6.34 29.43 -1.15
N ARG A 13 7.23 30.26 -0.59
CA ARG A 13 8.64 30.31 -1.00
C ARG A 13 9.41 28.99 -0.83
N LEU A 14 8.96 28.11 0.06
CA LEU A 14 9.59 26.80 0.27
C LEU A 14 9.48 25.91 -0.97
N HIS A 15 8.43 26.04 -1.77
CA HIS A 15 8.25 25.31 -3.01
C HIS A 15 9.35 25.61 -4.04
N ARG A 16 10.01 26.77 -3.95
CA ARG A 16 11.14 27.16 -4.83
C ARG A 16 12.40 26.32 -4.58
N ARG A 17 12.51 25.65 -3.43
CA ARG A 17 13.65 24.78 -3.08
C ARG A 17 13.51 23.35 -3.59
N GLY A 18 12.46 23.07 -4.33
CA GLY A 18 12.11 21.75 -4.85
C GLY A 18 10.79 21.23 -4.27
N ARG A 19 10.23 20.25 -4.95
CA ARG A 19 9.01 19.58 -4.47
C ARG A 19 9.36 18.70 -3.28
N PHE A 20 8.77 18.98 -2.13
CA PHE A 20 8.86 18.12 -0.97
C PHE A 20 7.44 17.86 -0.42
N TRP A 21 7.21 16.63 -0.01
CA TRP A 21 5.92 16.26 0.57
C TRP A 21 5.86 16.63 2.04
N HIS A 22 6.93 16.37 2.78
CA HIS A 22 7.02 16.72 4.18
C HIS A 22 8.46 16.91 4.63
N THR A 23 8.61 17.73 5.67
CA THR A 23 9.87 17.98 6.35
C THR A 23 9.68 17.70 7.82
N PHE A 24 10.57 16.89 8.40
CA PHE A 24 10.60 16.63 9.82
C PHE A 24 11.47 17.66 10.54
N PHE A 25 11.01 18.08 11.71
CA PHE A 25 11.72 19.00 12.61
C PHE A 25 12.06 18.31 13.91
N LEU A 26 13.29 18.47 14.34
CA LEU A 26 13.72 18.15 15.70
C LEU A 26 13.54 19.41 16.54
N LEU A 27 12.90 19.27 17.69
CA LEU A 27 12.62 20.38 18.58
C LEU A 27 13.63 20.43 19.71
N ASP A 28 13.95 21.63 20.19
CA ASP A 28 14.78 21.82 21.36
C ASP A 28 14.05 21.21 22.59
N PRO A 29 14.61 20.18 23.23
CA PRO A 29 13.95 19.50 24.35
C PRO A 29 13.79 20.41 25.58
N THR A 30 14.54 21.52 25.68
CA THR A 30 14.46 22.45 26.82
C THR A 30 13.25 23.38 26.73
N ILE A 31 12.70 23.59 25.53
CA ILE A 31 11.58 24.51 25.28
C ILE A 31 10.35 23.85 24.66
N SER A 32 10.49 22.63 24.19
CA SER A 32 9.41 21.93 23.48
C SER A 32 8.35 21.30 24.40
N GLY A 33 8.60 21.27 25.72
CA GLY A 33 7.70 20.62 26.67
C GLY A 33 7.56 19.12 26.38
N ASP A 34 6.31 18.64 26.22
CA ASP A 34 6.03 17.24 25.89
C ASP A 34 6.13 16.91 24.39
N SER A 35 6.49 17.87 23.54
CA SER A 35 6.72 17.65 22.12
C SER A 35 8.09 17.01 21.89
N VAL A 36 8.12 15.91 21.15
CA VAL A 36 9.34 15.15 20.83
C VAL A 36 9.80 15.36 19.39
N GLY A 37 9.11 16.21 18.64
CA GLY A 37 9.40 16.52 17.26
C GLY A 37 8.17 17.01 16.52
N GLY A 38 8.36 17.38 15.27
CA GLY A 38 7.26 17.82 14.43
C GLY A 38 7.52 17.58 12.96
N ALA A 39 6.52 17.84 12.15
CA ALA A 39 6.64 17.81 10.70
C ALA A 39 5.72 18.86 10.07
N ILE A 40 6.08 19.31 8.86
CA ILE A 40 5.19 20.05 7.99
C ILE A 40 4.98 19.26 6.69
N ILE A 41 3.75 19.23 6.21
CA ILE A 41 3.34 18.59 4.96
C ILE A 41 2.72 19.67 4.07
N ALA A 42 3.19 19.75 2.83
CA ALA A 42 2.53 20.55 1.79
C ALA A 42 1.31 19.80 1.27
N GLN A 43 0.14 20.39 1.34
CA GLN A 43 -1.11 19.81 0.81
C GLN A 43 -1.37 20.20 -0.64
N ASP A 44 -0.83 21.33 -1.04
CA ASP A 44 -0.82 21.80 -2.42
C ASP A 44 0.51 22.51 -2.75
N GLU A 45 0.64 23.05 -3.95
CA GLU A 45 1.84 23.78 -4.40
C GLU A 45 1.69 25.30 -4.17
N VAL A 46 0.70 25.75 -3.39
CA VAL A 46 0.35 27.16 -3.23
C VAL A 46 0.55 27.61 -1.78
N ASP A 47 -0.39 27.35 -0.90
CA ASP A 47 -0.41 27.94 0.44
C ASP A 47 -1.01 27.03 1.54
N THR A 48 -1.42 25.80 1.20
CA THR A 48 -2.12 24.91 2.14
C THR A 48 -1.15 23.89 2.76
N TRP A 49 -1.13 23.86 4.09
CA TRP A 49 -0.14 23.12 4.87
C TRP A 49 -0.79 22.35 6.01
N THR A 50 -0.13 21.28 6.45
CA THR A 50 -0.44 20.60 7.71
C THR A 50 0.81 20.51 8.57
N VAL A 51 0.74 21.02 9.79
CA VAL A 51 1.76 20.81 10.82
C VAL A 51 1.35 19.64 11.71
N HIS A 52 2.30 18.78 11.99
CA HIS A 52 2.21 17.71 12.99
C HIS A 52 3.12 18.04 14.18
N ASP A 53 2.57 18.00 15.39
CA ASP A 53 3.32 18.08 16.64
C ASP A 53 3.30 16.68 17.29
N PHE A 54 4.46 16.03 17.31
CA PHE A 54 4.61 14.69 17.90
C PHE A 54 4.82 14.81 19.40
N ARG A 55 3.89 14.28 20.18
CA ARG A 55 3.92 14.38 21.64
C ARG A 55 4.36 13.07 22.29
N ALA A 56 5.05 13.19 23.41
CA ALA A 56 5.46 12.02 24.18
C ALA A 56 4.23 11.19 24.60
N PRO A 57 4.34 9.85 24.66
CA PRO A 57 3.26 8.99 25.16
C PRO A 57 2.85 9.40 26.58
N GLY A 58 1.53 9.53 26.80
CA GLY A 58 1.01 9.90 28.13
C GLY A 58 1.11 11.39 28.47
N SER A 59 1.52 12.24 27.51
CA SER A 59 1.52 13.70 27.66
C SER A 59 0.17 14.20 28.21
N LYS A 60 0.22 14.95 29.31
CA LYS A 60 -0.93 15.59 29.96
C LYS A 60 -0.95 17.10 29.78
N GLN A 61 0.08 17.67 29.15
CA GLN A 61 0.19 19.10 28.94
C GLN A 61 -0.97 19.59 28.07
N SER A 62 -1.55 20.74 28.41
CA SER A 62 -2.58 21.38 27.60
C SER A 62 -2.06 21.63 26.17
N ILE A 63 -2.93 21.50 25.22
CA ILE A 63 -2.62 21.81 23.82
C ILE A 63 -2.52 23.34 23.73
N SER A 64 -1.39 23.85 23.25
CA SER A 64 -1.19 25.26 22.91
C SER A 64 -2.14 25.70 21.80
N SER A 65 -2.29 27.00 21.58
CA SER A 65 -3.02 27.49 20.41
C SER A 65 -2.45 26.92 19.11
N ALA A 66 -3.22 26.97 18.04
CA ALA A 66 -2.77 26.50 16.74
C ALA A 66 -1.53 27.28 16.29
N GLU A 67 -1.54 28.61 16.45
CA GLU A 67 -0.44 29.49 16.08
C GLU A 67 0.84 29.18 16.85
N GLU A 68 0.75 29.06 18.19
CA GLU A 68 1.90 28.72 19.03
C GLU A 68 2.50 27.38 18.66
N THR A 69 1.65 26.40 18.34
CA THR A 69 2.09 25.07 17.92
C THR A 69 2.78 25.12 16.56
N ILE A 70 2.23 25.87 15.59
CA ILE A 70 2.86 26.07 14.27
C ILE A 70 4.21 26.74 14.44
N TYR A 71 4.30 27.86 15.19
CA TYR A 71 5.55 28.61 15.38
C TYR A 71 6.62 27.76 16.06
N ARG A 72 6.24 26.97 17.05
CA ARG A 72 7.17 26.08 17.76
C ARG A 72 7.70 24.98 16.82
N VAL A 73 6.83 24.32 16.06
CA VAL A 73 7.26 23.24 15.16
C VAL A 73 8.14 23.79 14.05
N LEU A 74 7.76 24.88 13.41
CA LEU A 74 8.55 25.50 12.33
C LEU A 74 9.89 26.06 12.81
N GLY A 75 9.96 26.48 14.06
CA GLY A 75 11.18 27.01 14.66
C GLY A 75 12.24 25.96 14.99
N ALA A 76 11.85 24.70 15.08
CA ALA A 76 12.75 23.57 15.34
C ALA A 76 13.68 23.84 16.56
N MET A 77 15.00 23.71 16.36
CA MET A 77 16.01 23.99 17.39
C MET A 77 16.30 25.49 17.60
N GLY A 78 15.80 26.36 16.71
CA GLY A 78 16.07 27.80 16.74
C GLY A 78 15.08 28.62 17.56
N GLY A 79 14.11 27.99 18.22
CA GLY A 79 13.01 28.68 18.93
C GLY A 79 11.85 29.04 17.99
N PRO A 80 10.76 29.62 18.51
CA PRO A 80 9.55 29.91 17.74
C PRO A 80 9.82 30.72 16.46
N TYR A 81 9.24 30.25 15.34
CA TYR A 81 9.35 30.90 14.03
C TYR A 81 7.99 31.46 13.61
N PRO A 82 7.72 32.76 13.89
CA PRO A 82 6.45 33.37 13.56
C PRO A 82 6.31 33.57 12.04
N ILE A 83 5.13 33.24 11.52
CA ILE A 83 4.71 33.46 10.13
C ILE A 83 3.33 34.13 10.15
N THR A 84 2.93 34.70 9.02
CA THR A 84 1.53 35.08 8.82
C THR A 84 0.71 33.84 8.56
N ILE A 85 -0.29 33.59 9.39
CA ILE A 85 -1.27 32.50 9.20
C ILE A 85 -2.51 33.16 8.58
N ASP A 86 -2.78 32.81 7.31
CA ASP A 86 -3.93 33.37 6.59
C ASP A 86 -5.26 32.75 7.08
N GLU A 87 -5.26 31.44 7.43
CA GLU A 87 -6.45 30.73 7.89
C GLU A 87 -6.06 29.48 8.69
N ILE A 88 -6.70 29.24 9.82
CA ILE A 88 -6.70 27.92 10.48
C ILE A 88 -7.93 27.14 10.00
N ILE A 89 -7.71 26.11 9.20
CA ILE A 89 -8.79 25.28 8.64
C ILE A 89 -9.29 24.29 9.71
N GLN A 90 -8.35 23.62 10.39
CA GLN A 90 -8.69 22.63 11.42
C GLN A 90 -7.53 22.39 12.38
N GLN A 91 -7.85 22.19 13.65
CA GLN A 91 -6.96 21.62 14.65
C GLN A 91 -7.59 20.34 15.21
N SER A 92 -6.82 19.26 15.24
CA SER A 92 -7.28 17.96 15.74
C SER A 92 -6.18 17.28 16.55
N THR A 93 -6.61 16.32 17.36
CA THR A 93 -5.69 15.42 18.08
C THR A 93 -5.92 14.00 17.66
N TRP A 94 -4.84 13.27 17.53
CA TRP A 94 -4.89 11.85 17.17
C TRP A 94 -3.88 11.05 17.98
N THR A 95 -4.30 9.88 18.45
CA THR A 95 -3.43 8.96 19.17
C THR A 95 -3.17 7.74 18.28
N PRO A 96 -1.90 7.50 17.90
CA PRO A 96 -1.55 6.31 17.15
C PRO A 96 -1.93 5.05 17.93
N SER A 97 -2.59 4.12 17.28
CA SER A 97 -2.90 2.81 17.83
C SER A 97 -2.55 1.71 16.84
N ILE A 98 -2.23 0.53 17.35
CA ILE A 98 -2.04 -0.67 16.55
C ILE A 98 -3.03 -1.69 17.10
N ALA A 99 -4.02 -2.02 16.28
CA ALA A 99 -5.03 -3.01 16.64
C ALA A 99 -5.38 -3.84 15.41
N LEU A 100 -5.67 -5.11 15.63
CA LEU A 100 -6.11 -6.03 14.60
C LEU A 100 -7.30 -6.82 15.12
N ALA A 101 -8.40 -6.81 14.38
CA ALA A 101 -9.58 -7.58 14.73
C ALA A 101 -9.26 -9.08 14.75
N LYS A 102 -9.84 -9.80 15.69
CA LYS A 102 -9.68 -11.26 15.77
C LYS A 102 -10.25 -11.96 14.54
N SER A 103 -11.35 -11.43 14.01
CA SER A 103 -11.96 -11.87 12.77
C SER A 103 -12.48 -10.65 12.00
N TYR A 104 -12.44 -10.71 10.68
CA TYR A 104 -12.98 -9.70 9.78
C TYR A 104 -14.44 -9.97 9.41
N THR A 105 -14.92 -11.16 9.74
CA THR A 105 -16.28 -11.58 9.43
C THR A 105 -17.00 -12.05 10.69
N GLY A 106 -18.29 -11.80 10.78
CA GLY A 106 -19.11 -12.39 11.83
C GLY A 106 -19.38 -13.89 11.57
N PRO A 107 -19.87 -14.64 12.56
CA PRO A 107 -20.03 -16.10 12.48
C PRO A 107 -20.98 -16.56 11.38
N LEU A 108 -21.86 -15.70 10.90
CA LEU A 108 -22.79 -15.99 9.79
C LEU A 108 -22.28 -15.46 8.44
N HIS A 109 -21.06 -14.89 8.37
CA HIS A 109 -20.46 -14.29 7.18
C HIS A 109 -21.37 -13.30 6.46
N ARG A 110 -22.11 -12.47 7.23
CA ARG A 110 -23.04 -11.44 6.74
C ARG A 110 -22.63 -10.02 7.15
N VAL A 111 -21.66 -9.91 8.06
CA VAL A 111 -21.06 -8.65 8.50
C VAL A 111 -19.57 -8.74 8.22
N PHE A 112 -19.04 -7.74 7.54
CA PHE A 112 -17.63 -7.66 7.16
C PHE A 112 -17.04 -6.36 7.68
N LEU A 113 -15.87 -6.43 8.30
CA LEU A 113 -15.10 -5.28 8.72
C LEU A 113 -14.07 -4.93 7.63
N ALA A 114 -13.84 -3.64 7.40
CA ALA A 114 -12.85 -3.15 6.45
C ALA A 114 -12.18 -1.88 6.97
N GLY A 115 -10.95 -1.61 6.55
CA GLY A 115 -10.19 -0.44 6.95
C GLY A 115 -9.96 -0.35 8.46
N ASP A 116 -10.06 0.83 9.04
CA ASP A 116 -9.79 1.08 10.46
C ASP A 116 -10.70 0.31 11.42
N ALA A 117 -11.85 -0.21 10.92
CA ALA A 117 -12.73 -1.06 11.71
C ALA A 117 -12.11 -2.44 12.01
N CYS A 118 -11.17 -2.91 11.19
CA CYS A 118 -10.54 -4.21 11.39
C CYS A 118 -9.02 -4.15 11.60
N HIS A 119 -8.34 -3.08 11.16
CA HIS A 119 -6.91 -2.88 11.41
C HIS A 119 -6.57 -1.41 11.59
N GLN A 120 -5.95 -1.08 12.69
CA GLN A 120 -5.37 0.24 12.96
C GLN A 120 -3.86 0.14 12.94
N THR A 121 -3.18 1.11 12.36
CA THR A 121 -1.73 1.14 12.28
C THR A 121 -1.21 2.55 12.50
N ILE A 122 0.07 2.63 12.88
CA ILE A 122 0.77 3.91 12.96
C ILE A 122 1.03 4.45 11.53
N PRO A 123 1.24 5.78 11.38
CA PRO A 123 1.32 6.40 10.05
C PRO A 123 2.60 6.05 9.27
N SER A 124 3.61 5.50 9.93
CA SER A 124 4.89 5.15 9.30
C SER A 124 4.70 4.14 8.16
N GLY A 125 5.16 4.50 6.96
CA GLY A 125 4.97 3.74 5.73
C GLY A 125 3.69 4.08 4.96
N GLY A 126 2.74 4.85 5.54
CA GLY A 126 1.52 5.27 4.83
C GLY A 126 0.51 4.14 4.57
N TYR A 127 0.56 3.04 5.32
CA TYR A 127 -0.19 1.82 5.01
C TYR A 127 -1.68 1.89 5.32
N GLY A 128 -2.12 2.68 6.32
CA GLY A 128 -3.50 2.62 6.85
C GLY A 128 -4.56 2.81 5.78
N MET A 129 -4.59 3.97 5.13
CA MET A 129 -5.55 4.28 4.08
C MET A 129 -5.44 3.31 2.90
N ASN A 130 -4.22 2.97 2.48
CA ASN A 130 -3.98 2.08 1.34
C ASN A 130 -4.50 0.66 1.62
N MET A 131 -4.34 0.15 2.84
CA MET A 131 -4.94 -1.12 3.26
C MET A 131 -6.47 -1.08 3.19
N GLY A 132 -7.10 0.00 3.69
CA GLY A 132 -8.54 0.17 3.66
C GLY A 132 -9.11 0.23 2.24
N ILE A 133 -8.43 0.91 1.31
CA ILE A 133 -8.78 0.92 -0.11
C ILE A 133 -8.67 -0.49 -0.72
N ALA A 134 -7.58 -1.21 -0.39
CA ALA A 134 -7.40 -2.57 -0.87
C ALA A 134 -8.42 -3.56 -0.28
N ASP A 135 -8.85 -3.37 0.98
CA ASP A 135 -9.94 -4.14 1.58
C ASP A 135 -11.25 -3.92 0.83
N ALA A 136 -11.59 -2.66 0.57
CA ALA A 136 -12.80 -2.30 -0.17
C ALA A 136 -12.79 -2.89 -1.58
N PHE A 137 -11.63 -2.86 -2.25
CA PHE A 137 -11.48 -3.43 -3.57
C PHE A 137 -11.58 -4.96 -3.57
N ASN A 138 -10.93 -5.64 -2.60
CA ASN A 138 -10.99 -7.09 -2.45
C ASN A 138 -12.40 -7.58 -2.07
N LEU A 139 -13.07 -6.91 -1.12
CA LEU A 139 -14.41 -7.28 -0.66
C LEU A 139 -15.49 -6.91 -1.68
N GLY A 140 -15.36 -5.74 -2.32
CA GLY A 140 -16.39 -5.19 -3.20
C GLY A 140 -16.74 -6.09 -4.38
N TRP A 141 -15.74 -6.63 -5.10
CA TRP A 141 -16.01 -7.53 -6.21
C TRP A 141 -16.59 -8.89 -5.75
N LYS A 142 -16.18 -9.38 -4.58
CA LYS A 142 -16.69 -10.63 -3.99
C LYS A 142 -18.17 -10.50 -3.62
N LEU A 143 -18.54 -9.37 -3.00
CA LEU A 143 -19.94 -9.06 -2.71
C LEU A 143 -20.77 -8.91 -4.00
N ALA A 144 -20.22 -8.22 -5.01
CA ALA A 144 -20.89 -8.08 -6.30
C ALA A 144 -21.15 -9.44 -6.97
N ALA A 145 -20.14 -10.34 -6.95
CA ALA A 145 -20.25 -11.69 -7.48
C ALA A 145 -21.34 -12.53 -6.79
N MET A 146 -21.44 -12.41 -5.45
CA MET A 146 -22.47 -13.10 -4.67
C MET A 146 -23.88 -12.56 -4.97
N ILE A 147 -24.02 -11.24 -5.06
CA ILE A 147 -25.33 -10.60 -5.37
C ILE A 147 -25.79 -10.92 -6.79
N GLN A 148 -24.83 -10.98 -7.73
CA GLN A 148 -25.11 -11.34 -9.12
C GLN A 148 -25.30 -12.85 -9.35
N GLY A 149 -25.04 -13.69 -8.34
CA GLY A 149 -25.32 -15.11 -8.35
C GLY A 149 -24.27 -16.00 -9.02
N TRP A 150 -23.10 -15.44 -9.42
CA TRP A 150 -22.02 -16.23 -10.00
C TRP A 150 -20.90 -16.57 -9.00
N GLY A 151 -20.89 -15.95 -7.82
CA GLY A 151 -19.94 -16.23 -6.75
C GLY A 151 -20.33 -17.43 -5.89
N GLY A 152 -19.38 -18.32 -5.61
CA GLY A 152 -19.55 -19.45 -4.71
C GLY A 152 -19.31 -19.09 -3.23
N ALA A 153 -19.72 -19.95 -2.32
CA ALA A 153 -19.69 -19.71 -0.87
C ALA A 153 -18.28 -19.40 -0.31
N ARG A 154 -17.21 -19.94 -0.93
CA ARG A 154 -15.83 -19.69 -0.50
C ARG A 154 -15.33 -18.28 -0.84
N LEU A 155 -16.03 -17.58 -1.71
CA LEU A 155 -15.59 -16.25 -2.18
C LEU A 155 -15.54 -15.24 -1.03
N LEU A 156 -16.59 -15.18 -0.21
CA LEU A 156 -16.59 -14.27 0.96
C LEU A 156 -15.68 -14.74 2.10
N LEU A 157 -15.51 -16.07 2.27
CA LEU A 157 -14.57 -16.61 3.25
C LEU A 157 -13.12 -16.23 2.95
N SER A 158 -12.77 -16.13 1.66
CA SER A 158 -11.43 -15.75 1.24
C SER A 158 -11.04 -14.31 1.60
N TYR A 159 -11.99 -13.43 1.92
CA TYR A 159 -11.69 -12.05 2.28
C TYR A 159 -10.77 -11.96 3.51
N GLU A 160 -11.15 -12.60 4.60
CA GLU A 160 -10.32 -12.63 5.81
C GLU A 160 -9.01 -13.38 5.60
N GLN A 161 -9.05 -14.52 4.89
CA GLN A 161 -7.86 -15.32 4.57
C GLN A 161 -6.79 -14.50 3.83
N GLU A 162 -7.21 -13.57 2.97
CA GLU A 162 -6.33 -12.75 2.16
C GLU A 162 -5.92 -11.45 2.85
N ARG A 163 -6.88 -10.74 3.45
CA ARG A 163 -6.63 -9.37 3.90
C ARG A 163 -6.04 -9.26 5.31
N ARG A 164 -6.42 -10.17 6.21
CA ARG A 164 -5.91 -10.15 7.58
C ARG A 164 -4.39 -10.40 7.68
N PRO A 165 -3.79 -11.38 6.96
CA PRO A 165 -2.33 -11.55 6.95
C PRO A 165 -1.58 -10.34 6.37
N VAL A 166 -2.15 -9.67 5.36
CA VAL A 166 -1.56 -8.44 4.80
C VAL A 166 -1.56 -7.32 5.85
N ALA A 167 -2.64 -7.18 6.63
CA ALA A 167 -2.67 -6.18 7.71
C ALA A 167 -1.61 -6.49 8.79
N GLU A 168 -1.39 -7.74 9.15
CA GLU A 168 -0.30 -8.15 10.06
C GLU A 168 1.07 -7.76 9.49
N LEU A 169 1.31 -8.03 8.22
CA LEU A 169 2.55 -7.66 7.52
C LEU A 169 2.77 -6.14 7.54
N MET A 170 1.76 -5.36 7.18
CA MET A 170 1.85 -3.89 7.14
C MET A 170 2.05 -3.27 8.53
N GLN A 171 1.38 -3.80 9.56
CA GLN A 171 1.60 -3.37 10.94
C GLN A 171 3.03 -3.69 11.42
N HIS A 172 3.57 -4.84 11.05
CA HIS A 172 4.96 -5.21 11.36
C HIS A 172 5.93 -4.19 10.75
N TRP A 173 5.81 -3.93 9.46
CA TRP A 173 6.71 -3.00 8.76
C TRP A 173 6.51 -1.55 9.20
N GLY A 174 5.29 -1.14 9.51
CA GLY A 174 5.03 0.17 10.10
C GLY A 174 5.82 0.38 11.40
N LYS A 175 5.87 -0.63 12.29
CA LYS A 175 6.69 -0.60 13.51
C LYS A 175 8.19 -0.52 13.21
N VAL A 176 8.68 -1.30 12.23
CA VAL A 176 10.09 -1.28 11.81
C VAL A 176 10.48 0.11 11.32
N HIS A 177 9.64 0.73 10.48
CA HIS A 177 9.88 2.08 9.95
C HIS A 177 9.87 3.14 11.05
N ALA A 178 8.89 3.08 11.97
CA ALA A 178 8.84 3.98 13.12
C ALA A 178 10.10 3.87 13.97
N GLY A 179 10.57 2.65 14.25
CA GLY A 179 11.80 2.42 15.00
C GLY A 179 13.04 3.07 14.35
N LYS A 180 13.13 2.98 13.02
CA LYS A 180 14.22 3.62 12.27
C LYS A 180 14.17 5.14 12.32
N LEU A 181 12.96 5.72 12.18
CA LEU A 181 12.78 7.18 12.31
C LEU A 181 13.12 7.68 13.72
N VAL A 182 12.68 6.96 14.76
CA VAL A 182 13.03 7.28 16.15
C VAL A 182 14.52 7.17 16.40
N GLY A 183 15.19 6.14 15.86
CA GLY A 183 16.64 5.98 15.94
C GLY A 183 17.39 7.17 15.32
N LEU A 184 16.97 7.60 14.13
CA LEU A 184 17.54 8.78 13.48
C LEU A 184 17.33 10.05 14.31
N ALA A 185 16.10 10.31 14.75
CA ALA A 185 15.76 11.47 15.56
C ALA A 185 16.60 11.51 16.84
N SER A 186 16.75 10.39 17.54
CA SER A 186 17.56 10.27 18.75
C SER A 186 19.03 10.57 18.47
N ALA A 187 19.59 10.02 17.40
CA ALA A 187 20.99 10.22 17.04
C ALA A 187 21.31 11.71 16.76
N VAL A 188 20.40 12.42 16.11
CA VAL A 188 20.54 13.85 15.82
C VAL A 188 20.31 14.68 17.08
N THR A 189 19.24 14.45 17.84
CA THR A 189 18.89 15.26 19.04
C THR A 189 19.97 15.18 20.12
N LEU A 190 20.52 13.99 20.38
CA LEU A 190 21.61 13.80 21.36
C LEU A 190 22.90 14.52 20.99
N ASN A 191 23.06 14.88 19.73
CA ASN A 191 24.27 15.49 19.17
C ASN A 191 23.99 16.85 18.49
N ALA A 192 22.91 17.50 18.84
CA ALA A 192 22.42 18.71 18.16
C ALA A 192 23.47 19.84 18.09
N THR A 193 24.28 20.01 19.14
CA THR A 193 25.35 21.02 19.18
C THR A 193 26.57 20.65 18.33
N ILE A 194 26.72 19.38 17.95
CA ILE A 194 27.87 18.87 17.19
C ILE A 194 27.55 18.84 15.69
N ILE A 195 26.29 18.61 15.31
CA ILE A 195 25.92 18.37 13.92
C ILE A 195 26.27 19.55 13.00
N ASP A 196 26.16 20.77 13.50
CA ASP A 196 26.47 22.01 12.77
C ASP A 196 27.92 22.46 12.95
N ALA A 197 28.71 21.77 13.78
CA ALA A 197 30.12 22.12 13.95
C ALA A 197 30.91 21.93 12.64
N SER A 198 31.74 22.92 12.32
CA SER A 198 32.61 22.89 11.13
C SER A 198 33.90 22.11 11.32
N ASP A 199 34.12 21.54 12.50
CA ASP A 199 35.28 20.72 12.85
C ASP A 199 35.14 19.24 12.42
N ALA A 200 36.16 18.46 12.69
CA ALA A 200 36.21 17.01 12.36
C ALA A 200 35.09 16.21 13.05
N ARG A 201 34.66 16.59 14.25
CA ARG A 201 33.61 15.91 15.02
C ARG A 201 32.26 16.09 14.33
N GLY A 202 31.97 17.32 13.87
CA GLY A 202 30.75 17.59 13.10
C GLY A 202 30.74 16.85 11.76
N ALA A 203 31.89 16.80 11.07
CA ALA A 203 32.01 16.07 9.81
C ALA A 203 31.80 14.55 10.00
N GLU A 204 32.41 13.95 11.03
CA GLU A 204 32.22 12.53 11.36
C GLU A 204 30.77 12.20 11.72
N LEU A 205 30.12 13.03 12.52
CA LEU A 205 28.73 12.85 12.90
C LEU A 205 27.79 12.89 11.66
N ARG A 206 27.96 13.90 10.80
CA ARG A 206 27.17 14.00 9.56
C ARG A 206 27.39 12.79 8.66
N GLN A 207 28.61 12.26 8.56
CA GLN A 207 28.88 11.04 7.81
C GLN A 207 28.16 9.83 8.40
N LYS A 208 28.21 9.63 9.72
CA LYS A 208 27.48 8.54 10.41
C LYS A 208 25.96 8.63 10.19
N ILE A 209 25.41 9.84 10.25
CA ILE A 209 23.98 10.07 9.98
C ILE A 209 23.65 9.76 8.52
N HIS A 210 24.49 10.18 7.59
CA HIS A 210 24.34 9.86 6.17
C HIS A 210 24.32 8.34 5.94
N GLU A 211 25.27 7.61 6.48
CA GLU A 211 25.34 6.15 6.39
C GLU A 211 24.13 5.47 7.02
N TYR A 212 23.65 5.98 8.18
CA TYR A 212 22.43 5.51 8.80
C TYR A 212 21.22 5.69 7.90
N VAL A 213 21.05 6.87 7.31
CA VAL A 213 19.93 7.17 6.38
C VAL A 213 19.99 6.26 5.17
N GLN A 214 21.15 6.12 4.53
CA GLN A 214 21.34 5.25 3.37
C GLN A 214 21.00 3.78 3.66
N SER A 215 21.33 3.32 4.87
CA SER A 215 21.06 1.94 5.29
C SER A 215 19.61 1.72 5.79
N ASN A 216 18.90 2.79 6.14
CA ASN A 216 17.60 2.73 6.83
C ASN A 216 16.50 3.56 6.16
N ASP A 217 16.60 3.88 4.87
CA ASP A 217 15.59 4.63 4.11
C ASP A 217 14.35 3.80 3.72
N ALA A 218 14.20 2.63 4.35
CA ALA A 218 13.25 1.60 3.97
C ALA A 218 11.78 2.03 3.93
N HIS A 219 11.37 3.11 4.65
CA HIS A 219 10.01 3.61 4.51
C HIS A 219 9.76 4.39 3.19
N ASN A 220 10.83 4.70 2.45
CA ASN A 220 10.78 5.29 1.11
C ASN A 220 11.02 4.25 0.00
N GLN A 221 11.51 3.05 0.34
CA GLN A 221 11.88 2.00 -0.59
C GLN A 221 11.35 0.65 -0.11
N CYS A 222 10.03 0.49 -0.10
CA CYS A 222 9.34 -0.70 0.42
C CYS A 222 8.47 -1.39 -0.64
N PHE A 223 8.91 -1.39 -1.90
CA PHE A 223 8.14 -1.98 -3.00
C PHE A 223 7.74 -3.44 -2.75
N GLY A 224 8.58 -4.22 -2.06
CA GLY A 224 8.24 -5.59 -1.71
C GLY A 224 7.13 -5.68 -0.68
N VAL A 225 7.12 -4.80 0.32
CA VAL A 225 6.02 -4.73 1.30
C VAL A 225 4.73 -4.31 0.61
N GLU A 226 4.79 -3.33 -0.30
CA GLU A 226 3.61 -2.73 -0.94
C GLU A 226 3.01 -3.60 -2.02
N HIS A 227 3.83 -4.32 -2.79
CA HIS A 227 3.42 -5.06 -3.99
C HIS A 227 3.81 -6.53 -4.01
N GLY A 228 4.74 -6.97 -3.15
CA GLY A 228 5.31 -8.31 -3.15
C GLY A 228 4.63 -9.31 -2.21
N TYR A 229 3.53 -8.95 -1.56
CA TYR A 229 2.79 -9.91 -0.74
C TYR A 229 1.92 -10.85 -1.59
N GLN A 230 1.68 -12.03 -1.07
CA GLN A 230 0.88 -13.06 -1.72
C GLN A 230 -0.39 -13.36 -0.92
N TYR A 231 -1.51 -13.49 -1.59
CA TYR A 231 -2.74 -14.02 -1.01
C TYR A 231 -2.72 -15.54 -0.99
N HIS A 232 -3.05 -16.11 0.16
CA HIS A 232 -3.26 -17.54 0.34
C HIS A 232 -4.70 -17.77 0.75
N SER A 233 -5.51 -18.31 -0.18
CA SER A 233 -6.92 -18.53 0.07
C SER A 233 -7.45 -19.70 -0.75
N ASP A 234 -8.68 -20.10 -0.43
CA ASP A 234 -9.37 -21.21 -1.13
C ASP A 234 -9.68 -20.91 -2.60
N ILE A 235 -9.69 -19.62 -3.00
CA ILE A 235 -9.93 -19.19 -4.38
C ILE A 235 -8.65 -18.98 -5.19
N THR A 236 -7.50 -19.22 -4.59
CA THR A 236 -6.21 -19.18 -5.26
C THR A 236 -5.79 -20.59 -5.63
N VAL A 237 -5.62 -20.87 -6.92
CA VAL A 237 -5.26 -22.20 -7.41
C VAL A 237 -3.78 -22.45 -7.10
N LYS A 238 -3.49 -23.52 -6.37
CA LYS A 238 -2.10 -23.88 -6.02
C LYS A 238 -1.29 -24.16 -7.28
N SER A 239 -0.09 -23.60 -7.33
CA SER A 239 0.90 -23.87 -8.37
C SER A 239 2.08 -24.64 -7.79
N ALA A 240 2.62 -25.58 -8.55
CA ALA A 240 3.85 -26.30 -8.21
C ALA A 240 5.12 -25.50 -8.56
N SER A 241 4.99 -24.41 -9.33
CA SER A 241 6.12 -23.54 -9.67
C SER A 241 6.62 -22.77 -8.45
N SER A 242 7.91 -22.49 -8.41
CA SER A 242 8.49 -21.58 -7.41
C SER A 242 8.07 -20.14 -7.71
N HIS A 243 7.96 -19.33 -6.65
CA HIS A 243 7.77 -17.88 -6.76
C HIS A 243 8.97 -17.14 -6.18
N PRO A 244 9.16 -15.87 -6.50
CA PRO A 244 10.21 -15.05 -5.91
C PRO A 244 10.10 -15.02 -4.38
N PRO A 245 11.23 -15.10 -3.65
CA PRO A 245 11.22 -14.91 -2.20
C PRO A 245 10.76 -13.50 -1.86
N PHE A 246 10.11 -13.36 -0.71
CA PHE A 246 9.73 -12.04 -0.21
C PHE A 246 10.99 -11.23 0.16
N ASP A 247 11.13 -10.06 -0.44
CA ASP A 247 12.12 -9.05 -0.08
C ASP A 247 11.39 -7.72 0.20
N PRO A 248 11.50 -7.13 1.39
CA PRO A 248 10.77 -5.91 1.73
C PRO A 248 11.12 -4.71 0.86
N ARG A 249 12.32 -4.66 0.30
CA ARG A 249 12.82 -3.51 -0.48
C ARG A 249 12.56 -3.63 -1.97
N SER A 250 12.54 -4.85 -2.51
CA SER A 250 12.42 -5.09 -3.93
C SER A 250 11.14 -5.83 -4.29
N TYR A 251 10.56 -5.44 -5.40
CA TYR A 251 9.42 -6.10 -6.02
C TYR A 251 9.86 -6.84 -7.27
N THR A 252 9.61 -8.14 -7.30
CA THR A 252 9.81 -8.96 -8.50
C THR A 252 8.46 -9.27 -9.12
N PRO A 253 8.15 -8.76 -10.34
CA PRO A 253 6.91 -9.06 -11.02
C PRO A 253 6.74 -10.57 -11.23
N THR A 254 5.56 -11.10 -10.97
CA THR A 254 5.24 -12.51 -11.15
C THR A 254 3.76 -12.73 -11.38
N THR A 255 3.40 -13.74 -12.20
CA THR A 255 2.03 -14.22 -12.35
C THR A 255 1.74 -15.45 -11.50
N HIS A 256 2.60 -15.76 -10.54
CA HIS A 256 2.31 -16.84 -9.59
C HIS A 256 0.98 -16.55 -8.86
N PRO A 257 0.09 -17.55 -8.71
CA PRO A 257 -1.21 -17.35 -8.08
C PRO A 257 -1.13 -16.72 -6.68
N GLY A 258 -2.04 -15.80 -6.42
CA GLY A 258 -2.08 -15.01 -5.18
C GLY A 258 -1.33 -13.68 -5.22
N PHE A 259 -0.42 -13.49 -6.17
CA PHE A 259 0.25 -12.20 -6.37
C PHE A 259 -0.59 -11.25 -7.22
N ARG A 260 -0.33 -9.96 -7.11
CA ARG A 260 -0.87 -8.96 -8.03
C ARG A 260 -0.28 -9.20 -9.42
N ALA A 261 -1.11 -9.18 -10.46
CA ALA A 261 -0.68 -9.29 -11.84
C ALA A 261 0.32 -8.16 -12.18
N PRO A 262 1.42 -8.46 -12.91
CA PRO A 262 2.40 -7.45 -13.27
C PRO A 262 1.81 -6.36 -14.14
N HIS A 263 2.11 -5.09 -13.81
CA HIS A 263 1.79 -3.99 -14.69
C HIS A 263 2.80 -3.91 -15.83
N VAL A 264 2.31 -3.70 -17.05
CA VAL A 264 3.13 -3.46 -18.24
C VAL A 264 2.36 -2.57 -19.23
N PHE A 265 3.08 -1.72 -19.95
CA PHE A 265 2.52 -1.03 -21.12
C PHE A 265 2.62 -1.94 -22.34
N LEU A 266 1.52 -2.02 -23.09
CA LEU A 266 1.43 -2.77 -24.33
C LEU A 266 2.04 -1.98 -25.48
N ASN A 267 2.24 -2.64 -26.64
CA ASN A 267 2.83 -2.01 -27.82
C ASN A 267 2.04 -0.79 -28.35
N ASP A 268 0.73 -0.74 -28.07
CA ASP A 268 -0.15 0.40 -28.37
C ASP A 268 -0.07 1.55 -27.36
N GLY A 269 0.79 1.43 -26.33
CA GLY A 269 0.95 2.41 -25.25
C GLY A 269 -0.12 2.33 -24.15
N SER A 270 -1.13 1.46 -24.28
CA SER A 270 -2.13 1.26 -23.23
C SER A 270 -1.59 0.43 -22.06
N ALA A 271 -2.12 0.67 -20.85
CA ALA A 271 -1.81 -0.17 -19.70
C ALA A 271 -2.54 -1.51 -19.80
N ILE A 272 -1.86 -2.63 -19.47
CA ILE A 272 -2.50 -3.95 -19.48
C ILE A 272 -3.70 -3.99 -18.51
N PHE A 273 -3.66 -3.24 -17.41
CA PHE A 273 -4.76 -3.16 -16.46
C PHE A 273 -6.02 -2.53 -17.03
N ASP A 274 -5.92 -1.67 -18.05
CA ASP A 274 -7.07 -1.09 -18.75
C ASP A 274 -7.82 -2.12 -19.59
N LYS A 275 -7.19 -3.26 -19.88
CA LYS A 275 -7.83 -4.38 -20.58
C LYS A 275 -8.67 -5.26 -19.65
N PHE A 276 -8.50 -5.16 -18.32
CA PHE A 276 -9.23 -5.99 -17.37
C PHE A 276 -10.70 -5.55 -17.24
N GLY A 277 -11.56 -6.51 -16.86
CA GLY A 277 -12.98 -6.25 -16.63
C GLY A 277 -13.33 -6.15 -15.15
N LYS A 278 -14.60 -5.88 -14.88
CA LYS A 278 -15.19 -5.93 -13.52
C LYS A 278 -15.45 -7.38 -13.04
N THR A 279 -15.17 -8.36 -13.88
CA THR A 279 -15.35 -9.79 -13.67
C THR A 279 -14.02 -10.49 -13.82
N LEU A 280 -14.00 -11.82 -13.78
CA LEU A 280 -12.78 -12.59 -14.06
C LEU A 280 -12.28 -12.25 -15.48
N THR A 281 -10.96 -12.15 -15.64
CA THR A 281 -10.32 -11.86 -16.92
C THR A 281 -9.29 -12.95 -17.21
N LEU A 282 -9.42 -13.65 -18.32
CA LEU A 282 -8.39 -14.52 -18.86
C LEU A 282 -7.54 -13.73 -19.85
N VAL A 283 -6.25 -13.56 -19.54
CA VAL A 283 -5.26 -12.99 -20.47
C VAL A 283 -4.58 -14.13 -21.20
N GLU A 284 -4.57 -14.05 -22.54
CA GLU A 284 -3.92 -15.02 -23.43
C GLU A 284 -2.84 -14.31 -24.27
N PHE A 285 -1.61 -14.77 -24.16
CA PHE A 285 -0.52 -14.33 -25.06
C PHE A 285 -0.43 -15.28 -26.26
N MET A 286 -0.43 -14.71 -27.45
CA MET A 286 -0.54 -15.45 -28.72
C MET A 286 0.57 -15.09 -29.72
N ASP A 287 1.11 -16.11 -30.35
CA ASP A 287 2.11 -16.00 -31.42
C ASP A 287 1.40 -16.08 -32.78
N GLY A 288 0.72 -15.02 -33.26
CA GLY A 288 0.09 -15.07 -34.59
C GLY A 288 -1.31 -14.46 -34.69
N VAL A 289 -2.21 -15.04 -35.50
CA VAL A 289 -3.53 -14.47 -35.80
C VAL A 289 -4.42 -14.46 -34.56
N PRO A 290 -5.16 -13.34 -34.28
CA PRO A 290 -6.10 -13.29 -33.20
C PRO A 290 -7.19 -14.36 -33.29
N GLY A 291 -7.38 -15.09 -32.20
CA GLY A 291 -8.44 -16.10 -32.06
C GLY A 291 -8.26 -16.81 -30.72
N PRO A 292 -9.30 -17.38 -30.12
CA PRO A 292 -9.13 -18.10 -28.89
C PRO A 292 -8.20 -19.31 -29.08
N SER A 293 -7.23 -19.47 -28.16
CA SER A 293 -6.46 -20.72 -28.05
C SER A 293 -7.39 -21.86 -27.65
N SER A 294 -6.94 -23.13 -27.82
CA SER A 294 -7.70 -24.28 -27.30
C SER A 294 -7.99 -24.13 -25.81
N GLY A 295 -7.02 -23.63 -25.03
CA GLY A 295 -7.18 -23.31 -23.61
C GLY A 295 -8.21 -22.24 -23.34
N GLY A 296 -8.14 -21.10 -24.06
CA GLY A 296 -9.13 -20.02 -23.95
C GLY A 296 -10.55 -20.47 -24.32
N SER A 297 -10.69 -21.36 -25.31
CA SER A 297 -11.99 -21.93 -25.66
C SER A 297 -12.57 -22.78 -24.51
N PHE A 298 -11.75 -23.61 -23.85
CA PHE A 298 -12.21 -24.39 -22.69
C PHE A 298 -12.68 -23.51 -21.53
N PHE A 299 -11.98 -22.42 -21.25
CA PHE A 299 -12.42 -21.45 -20.24
C PHE A 299 -13.72 -20.76 -20.63
N ARG A 300 -13.89 -20.35 -21.88
CA ARG A 300 -15.12 -19.74 -22.39
C ARG A 300 -16.30 -20.67 -22.25
N ASP A 301 -16.19 -21.90 -22.79
CA ASP A 301 -17.26 -22.88 -22.75
C ASP A 301 -17.67 -23.20 -21.31
N THR A 302 -16.68 -23.27 -20.41
CA THR A 302 -16.96 -23.50 -18.99
C THR A 302 -17.65 -22.27 -18.35
N ALA A 303 -17.22 -21.08 -18.68
CA ALA A 303 -17.80 -19.84 -18.16
C ALA A 303 -19.27 -19.71 -18.57
N ASP A 304 -19.58 -20.01 -19.84
CA ASP A 304 -20.94 -20.01 -20.37
C ASP A 304 -21.82 -21.11 -19.72
N GLU A 305 -21.30 -22.32 -19.57
CA GLU A 305 -22.01 -23.45 -18.94
C GLU A 305 -22.37 -23.17 -17.47
N HIS A 306 -21.46 -22.50 -16.73
CA HIS A 306 -21.65 -22.22 -15.30
C HIS A 306 -22.12 -20.79 -15.01
N HIS A 307 -22.44 -20.01 -16.04
CA HIS A 307 -22.89 -18.61 -15.93
C HIS A 307 -21.92 -17.74 -15.13
N ILE A 308 -20.60 -17.99 -15.26
CA ILE A 308 -19.56 -17.18 -14.63
C ILE A 308 -19.10 -16.14 -15.65
N PRO A 309 -19.24 -14.84 -15.37
CA PRO A 309 -18.79 -13.80 -16.29
C PRO A 309 -17.28 -13.84 -16.46
N LEU A 310 -16.81 -14.10 -17.68
CA LEU A 310 -15.40 -14.15 -18.04
C LEU A 310 -15.11 -13.26 -19.23
N ARG A 311 -14.18 -12.31 -19.03
CA ARG A 311 -13.60 -11.53 -20.13
C ARG A 311 -12.35 -12.25 -20.63
N ILE A 312 -12.21 -12.43 -21.94
CA ILE A 312 -10.99 -12.95 -22.56
C ILE A 312 -10.28 -11.80 -23.28
N VAL A 313 -9.00 -11.63 -22.98
CA VAL A 313 -8.12 -10.62 -23.55
C VAL A 313 -6.99 -11.33 -24.26
N SER A 314 -7.08 -11.41 -25.60
CA SER A 314 -6.05 -12.04 -26.43
C SER A 314 -5.03 -10.98 -26.85
N LEU A 315 -3.78 -11.15 -26.46
CA LEU A 315 -2.66 -10.26 -26.73
C LEU A 315 -1.74 -10.90 -27.78
N VAL A 316 -1.65 -10.29 -28.95
CA VAL A 316 -0.89 -10.81 -30.09
C VAL A 316 0.37 -9.97 -30.27
N GLY A 317 1.54 -10.62 -30.33
CA GLY A 317 2.82 -9.98 -30.58
C GLY A 317 3.34 -9.12 -29.43
N GLU A 318 2.79 -9.25 -28.23
CA GLU A 318 3.19 -8.53 -27.02
C GLU A 318 4.37 -9.21 -26.31
N ALA A 319 5.50 -9.34 -27.00
CA ALA A 319 6.64 -10.12 -26.54
C ALA A 319 7.20 -9.64 -25.18
N ASN A 320 7.30 -8.34 -24.95
CA ASN A 320 7.77 -7.78 -23.68
C ASN A 320 6.80 -8.11 -22.53
N ALA A 321 5.51 -7.95 -22.76
CA ALA A 321 4.49 -8.28 -21.77
C ALA A 321 4.49 -9.79 -21.47
N GLN A 322 4.61 -10.62 -22.49
CA GLN A 322 4.67 -12.07 -22.33
C GLN A 322 5.92 -12.52 -21.56
N GLN A 323 7.07 -11.88 -21.80
CA GLN A 323 8.29 -12.17 -21.05
C GLN A 323 8.15 -11.82 -19.56
N ILE A 324 7.56 -10.67 -19.23
CA ILE A 324 7.34 -10.22 -17.84
C ILE A 324 6.32 -11.15 -17.15
N TRP A 325 5.27 -11.57 -17.86
CA TRP A 325 4.20 -12.41 -17.30
C TRP A 325 4.62 -13.88 -17.18
N GLY A 326 5.51 -14.35 -18.02
CA GLY A 326 6.12 -15.69 -17.93
C GLY A 326 5.17 -16.86 -18.16
N ALA A 327 3.88 -16.61 -18.48
CA ALA A 327 2.88 -17.63 -18.75
C ALA A 327 2.00 -17.22 -19.96
N ARG A 328 1.51 -18.19 -20.73
CA ARG A 328 0.66 -17.92 -21.89
C ARG A 328 -0.79 -17.63 -21.52
N LEU A 329 -1.29 -18.24 -20.46
CA LEU A 329 -2.66 -18.11 -19.97
C LEU A 329 -2.61 -17.66 -18.51
N VAL A 330 -3.28 -16.58 -18.19
CA VAL A 330 -3.34 -16.06 -16.81
C VAL A 330 -4.77 -15.65 -16.48
N LEU A 331 -5.35 -16.27 -15.45
CA LEU A 331 -6.67 -15.92 -14.94
C LEU A 331 -6.50 -14.86 -13.83
N VAL A 332 -6.97 -13.65 -14.10
CA VAL A 332 -6.87 -12.50 -13.22
C VAL A 332 -8.24 -12.17 -12.64
N ARG A 333 -8.27 -11.90 -11.34
CA ARG A 333 -9.47 -11.48 -10.59
C ARG A 333 -9.76 -9.99 -10.82
N PRO A 334 -10.99 -9.51 -10.49
CA PRO A 334 -11.33 -8.08 -10.58
C PRO A 334 -10.43 -7.17 -9.73
N ASP A 335 -9.85 -7.66 -8.62
CA ASP A 335 -8.90 -6.94 -7.77
C ASP A 335 -7.45 -7.03 -8.26
N HIS A 336 -7.26 -7.42 -9.51
CA HIS A 336 -5.98 -7.55 -10.19
C HIS A 336 -5.04 -8.62 -9.61
N CYS A 337 -5.53 -9.51 -8.75
CA CYS A 337 -4.74 -10.65 -8.29
C CYS A 337 -4.88 -11.84 -9.23
N VAL A 338 -3.80 -12.59 -9.39
CA VAL A 338 -3.79 -13.81 -10.20
C VAL A 338 -4.44 -14.94 -9.43
N SER A 339 -5.46 -15.58 -9.99
CA SER A 339 -6.04 -16.81 -9.45
C SER A 339 -5.31 -18.05 -9.95
N TRP A 340 -4.87 -18.04 -11.21
CA TRP A 340 -4.20 -19.14 -11.85
C TRP A 340 -3.34 -18.68 -13.02
N CYS A 341 -2.26 -19.41 -13.33
CA CYS A 341 -1.48 -19.26 -14.56
C CYS A 341 -0.99 -20.59 -15.10
N GLY A 342 -0.77 -20.65 -16.41
CA GLY A 342 -0.22 -21.81 -17.09
C GLY A 342 0.11 -21.53 -18.55
N ASN A 343 0.86 -22.41 -19.19
CA ASN A 343 1.12 -22.30 -20.64
C ASN A 343 0.03 -22.97 -21.47
N ASP A 344 -0.70 -23.87 -20.86
CA ASP A 344 -1.88 -24.54 -21.41
C ASP A 344 -2.80 -24.99 -20.26
N VAL A 345 -4.05 -25.27 -20.58
CA VAL A 345 -4.99 -26.02 -19.74
C VAL A 345 -5.32 -27.32 -20.45
N GLY A 346 -4.93 -28.42 -19.86
CA GLY A 346 -4.91 -29.75 -20.55
C GLY A 346 -6.27 -30.26 -21.02
N SER A 347 -7.37 -29.79 -20.38
CA SER A 347 -8.73 -30.26 -20.72
C SER A 347 -9.78 -29.23 -20.28
N LYS A 348 -11.02 -29.43 -20.78
CA LYS A 348 -12.18 -28.63 -20.30
C LYS A 348 -12.44 -28.87 -18.81
N ASP A 349 -12.21 -30.06 -18.29
CA ASP A 349 -12.38 -30.36 -16.85
C ASP A 349 -11.35 -29.63 -16.00
N ASP A 350 -10.11 -29.44 -16.49
CA ASP A 350 -9.11 -28.64 -15.81
C ASP A 350 -9.51 -27.17 -15.81
N ALA A 351 -9.97 -26.62 -16.93
CA ALA A 351 -10.49 -25.27 -17.01
C ALA A 351 -11.68 -25.04 -16.05
N LYS A 352 -12.58 -26.04 -15.99
CA LYS A 352 -13.72 -26.04 -15.07
C LYS A 352 -13.27 -25.98 -13.62
N ARG A 353 -12.33 -26.82 -13.21
CA ARG A 353 -11.78 -26.83 -11.85
C ARG A 353 -11.19 -25.49 -11.50
N VAL A 354 -10.36 -24.92 -12.36
CA VAL A 354 -9.70 -23.62 -12.17
C VAL A 354 -10.74 -22.50 -12.04
N LEU A 355 -11.68 -22.42 -12.98
CA LEU A 355 -12.65 -21.32 -13.02
C LEU A 355 -13.63 -21.38 -11.84
N LEU A 356 -14.14 -22.54 -11.51
CA LEU A 356 -15.03 -22.73 -10.36
C LEU A 356 -14.33 -22.40 -9.04
N GLN A 357 -13.06 -22.83 -8.88
CA GLN A 357 -12.28 -22.47 -7.70
C GLN A 357 -12.07 -20.96 -7.61
N ALA A 358 -11.67 -20.29 -8.71
CA ALA A 358 -11.46 -18.83 -8.75
C ALA A 358 -12.75 -18.04 -8.44
N ALA A 359 -13.91 -18.57 -8.82
CA ALA A 359 -15.22 -18.00 -8.50
C ALA A 359 -15.74 -18.41 -7.10
N GLY A 360 -14.99 -19.19 -6.33
CA GLY A 360 -15.33 -19.57 -4.95
C GLY A 360 -16.32 -20.72 -4.83
N HIS A 361 -16.55 -21.50 -5.90
CA HIS A 361 -17.33 -22.71 -5.84
C HIS A 361 -16.50 -23.87 -5.26
N VAL A 362 -17.18 -24.82 -4.64
CA VAL A 362 -16.55 -26.06 -4.17
C VAL A 362 -16.42 -27.00 -5.36
N CYS A 363 -15.17 -27.30 -5.73
CA CYS A 363 -14.92 -28.40 -6.69
C CYS A 363 -14.80 -29.70 -5.89
N TRP A 364 -15.64 -30.66 -6.17
CA TRP A 364 -15.58 -32.03 -5.67
C TRP A 364 -14.69 -32.90 -6.58
#